data_0784bea7cb6da345f8ce10ab85fe37a1
#
_entry.id   0784bea7cb6da345f8ce10ab85fe37a1
#
_cell.length_a   1.000
_cell.length_b   1.000
_cell.length_c   1.000
_cell.angle_alpha   90.00
_cell.angle_beta   90.00
_cell.angle_gamma   90.00
#
_symmetry.space_group_name_H-M   'P 1'
#
loop_
_entity.id
_entity.type
_entity.pdbx_description
1 polymer ?
#
loop_
_entity_poly.entity_id
_entity_poly.type
_entity_poly.pdbx_seq_one_letter_code
_entity_poly.pdbx_strand_id
1 'polypeptide(L)'
;GLSCTASMDLEQKAFLEAVGLRIRRRREAENLTQAQLDERCGLHRTFIGSVERGERNVAVLNLLAIAQALRVPLASLLADGDSGG
;
A
#
# COMPACT_ATOMS: atom_id res chain seq x y z
N GLY A 1 2.79 -8.33 26.62
CA GLY A 1 3.78 -7.67 27.12
C GLY A 1 4.72 -6.97 26.22
N LEU A 2 5.89 -6.81 26.74
CA LEU A 2 6.92 -6.08 26.03
C LEU A 2 7.32 -6.75 24.76
N SER A 3 7.39 -8.06 24.79
CA SER A 3 7.78 -8.76 23.58
C SER A 3 6.73 -8.60 22.52
N CYS A 4 5.48 -8.44 22.90
CA CYS A 4 4.44 -8.22 21.93
C CYS A 4 4.64 -6.92 21.20
N THR A 5 5.10 -5.90 21.90
CA THR A 5 5.32 -4.61 21.29
C THR A 5 6.40 -4.72 20.21
N ALA A 6 7.49 -5.38 20.52
CA ALA A 6 8.56 -5.55 19.56
C ALA A 6 8.09 -6.35 18.36
N SER A 7 7.33 -7.42 18.62
CA SER A 7 6.80 -8.22 17.54
C SER A 7 5.88 -7.42 16.66
N MET A 8 5.07 -6.58 17.27
CA MET A 8 4.13 -5.77 16.50
C MET A 8 4.85 -4.81 15.58
N ASP A 9 5.96 -4.24 16.03
CA ASP A 9 6.72 -3.34 15.17
C ASP A 9 7.23 -4.07 13.93
N LEU A 10 7.76 -5.26 14.12
CA LEU A 10 8.28 -6.04 12.99
C LEU A 10 7.14 -6.48 12.08
N GLU A 11 6.03 -6.87 12.67
CA GLU A 11 4.88 -7.29 11.90
C GLU A 11 4.29 -6.13 11.12
N GLN A 12 4.26 -4.96 11.73
CA GLN A 12 3.75 -3.78 11.07
C GLN A 12 4.63 -3.42 9.88
N LYS A 13 5.93 -3.48 10.05
CA LYS A 13 6.84 -3.15 8.98
C LYS A 13 6.67 -4.14 7.83
N ALA A 14 6.62 -5.43 8.14
CA ALA A 14 6.45 -6.44 7.11
C ALA A 14 5.12 -6.26 6.39
N PHE A 15 4.07 -5.92 7.12
CA PHE A 15 2.77 -5.68 6.54
C PHE A 15 2.81 -4.49 5.59
N LEU A 16 3.43 -3.38 6.02
CA LEU A 16 3.52 -2.20 5.18
C LEU A 16 4.32 -2.46 3.92
N GLU A 17 5.39 -3.23 4.03
CA GLU A 17 6.20 -3.58 2.87
C GLU A 17 5.40 -4.44 1.90
N ALA A 18 4.61 -5.36 2.42
CA ALA A 18 3.78 -6.22 1.58
C ALA A 18 2.71 -5.41 0.87
N VAL A 19 2.05 -4.50 1.59
CA VAL A 19 1.06 -3.63 1.00
C VAL A 19 1.71 -2.76 -0.08
N GLY A 20 2.87 -2.21 0.22
CA GLY A 20 3.59 -1.37 -0.74
C GLY A 20 3.93 -2.13 -2.01
N LEU A 21 4.34 -3.39 -1.87
CA LEU A 21 4.67 -4.19 -3.03
C LEU A 21 3.44 -4.48 -3.89
N ARG A 22 2.30 -4.75 -3.25
CA ARG A 22 1.07 -4.97 -3.99
C ARG A 22 0.66 -3.72 -4.76
N ILE A 23 0.79 -2.57 -4.13
CA ILE A 23 0.49 -1.30 -4.79
C ILE A 23 1.41 -1.12 -6.00
N ARG A 24 2.70 -1.37 -5.80
CA ARG A 24 3.68 -1.20 -6.88
C ARG A 24 3.36 -2.13 -8.05
N ARG A 25 3.08 -3.40 -7.76
CA ARG A 25 2.78 -4.35 -8.82
C ARG A 25 1.56 -3.92 -9.62
N ARG A 26 0.53 -3.46 -8.93
CA ARG A 26 -0.68 -3.04 -9.63
C ARG A 26 -0.42 -1.75 -10.41
N ARG A 27 0.34 -0.84 -9.83
CA ARG A 27 0.68 0.41 -10.50
C ARG A 27 1.42 0.11 -11.80
N GLU A 28 2.40 -0.77 -11.72
CA GLU A 28 3.18 -1.12 -12.91
C GLU A 28 2.33 -1.84 -13.96
N ALA A 29 1.40 -2.65 -13.50
CA ALA A 29 0.49 -3.34 -14.41
C ALA A 29 -0.40 -2.34 -15.15
N GLU A 30 -0.66 -1.18 -14.55
CA GLU A 30 -1.47 -0.14 -15.18
C GLU A 30 -0.59 0.86 -15.94
N ASN A 31 0.70 0.61 -16.00
CA ASN A 31 1.65 1.49 -16.68
C ASN A 31 1.66 2.90 -16.11
N LEU A 32 1.53 3.00 -14.79
CA LEU A 32 1.53 4.29 -14.10
C LEU A 32 2.86 4.52 -13.41
N THR A 33 3.33 5.77 -13.41
CA THR A 33 4.47 6.13 -12.60
C THR A 33 3.96 6.44 -11.22
N GLN A 34 4.88 6.53 -10.24
CA GLN A 34 4.50 6.91 -8.88
C GLN A 34 3.84 8.28 -8.88
N ALA A 35 4.39 9.21 -9.65
CA ALA A 35 3.83 10.56 -9.70
C ALA A 35 2.41 10.55 -10.27
N GLN A 36 2.18 9.72 -11.27
CA GLN A 36 0.85 9.64 -11.87
C GLN A 36 -0.16 9.08 -10.88
N LEU A 37 0.25 8.09 -10.10
CA LEU A 37 -0.65 7.52 -9.10
C LEU A 37 -0.92 8.53 -7.99
N ASP A 38 0.11 9.25 -7.54
CA ASP A 38 -0.09 10.31 -6.55
C ASP A 38 -1.11 11.31 -7.03
N GLU A 39 -1.02 11.68 -8.29
CA GLU A 39 -1.91 12.65 -8.86
C GLU A 39 -3.34 12.13 -8.90
N ARG A 40 -3.52 10.88 -9.27
CA ARG A 40 -4.84 10.26 -9.28
C ARG A 40 -5.46 10.20 -7.90
N CYS A 41 -4.64 9.98 -6.88
CA CYS A 41 -5.12 9.89 -5.52
C CYS A 41 -5.31 11.26 -4.87
N GLY A 42 -4.78 12.30 -5.47
CA GLY A 42 -4.79 13.62 -4.85
C GLY A 42 -3.86 13.71 -3.66
N LEU A 43 -2.81 12.87 -3.66
CA LEU A 43 -1.87 12.83 -2.55
C LEU A 43 -0.59 13.56 -2.90
N HIS A 44 0.26 13.70 -1.90
CA HIS A 44 1.52 14.40 -2.07
C HIS A 44 2.42 13.62 -3.03
N ARG A 45 3.19 14.36 -3.82
CA ARG A 45 3.97 13.80 -4.88
C ARG A 45 4.95 12.69 -4.49
N THR A 46 5.42 12.64 -3.27
CA THR A 46 6.33 11.59 -2.84
C THR A 46 5.65 10.53 -1.99
N PHE A 47 4.35 10.63 -1.82
CA PHE A 47 3.62 9.75 -0.92
C PHE A 47 3.66 8.30 -1.39
N ILE A 48 3.33 8.07 -2.64
CA ILE A 48 3.29 6.71 -3.18
C ILE A 48 4.66 6.03 -3.08
N GLY A 49 5.72 6.76 -3.35
CA GLY A 49 7.06 6.19 -3.24
C GLY A 49 7.35 5.67 -1.84
N SER A 50 7.02 6.46 -0.81
CA SER A 50 7.27 6.02 0.55
C SER A 50 6.34 4.89 0.96
N VAL A 51 5.12 4.88 0.45
CA VAL A 51 4.18 3.80 0.73
C VAL A 51 4.69 2.49 0.11
N GLU A 52 5.18 2.56 -1.11
CA GLU A 52 5.67 1.35 -1.80
C GLU A 52 6.90 0.76 -1.11
N ARG A 53 7.69 1.59 -0.45
CA ARG A 53 8.86 1.10 0.28
C ARG A 53 8.52 0.64 1.69
N GLY A 54 7.27 0.78 2.10
CA GLY A 54 6.86 0.39 3.43
C GLY A 54 7.39 1.32 4.52
N GLU A 55 7.73 2.54 4.14
CA GLU A 55 8.29 3.50 5.08
C GLU A 55 7.25 4.35 5.77
N ARG A 56 6.03 4.31 5.30
CA ARG A 56 4.99 5.18 5.82
C ARG A 56 3.79 4.37 6.28
N ASN A 57 3.29 4.75 7.45
CA ASN A 57 2.07 4.15 7.97
C ASN A 57 0.89 4.84 7.28
N VAL A 58 0.22 4.13 6.42
CA VAL A 58 -0.83 4.69 5.58
C VAL A 58 -2.19 4.58 6.26
N ALA A 59 -2.89 5.70 6.33
CA ALA A 59 -4.24 5.68 6.88
C ALA A 59 -5.16 4.92 5.95
N VAL A 60 -6.19 4.31 6.52
CA VAL A 60 -7.14 3.50 5.75
C VAL A 60 -7.77 4.29 4.61
N LEU A 61 -8.11 5.54 4.86
CA LEU A 61 -8.75 6.36 3.83
C LEU A 61 -7.80 6.65 2.67
N ASN A 62 -6.52 6.85 2.97
CA ASN A 62 -5.55 7.04 1.90
C ASN A 62 -5.36 5.76 1.12
N LEU A 63 -5.35 4.63 1.82
CA LEU A 63 -5.23 3.34 1.17
C LEU A 63 -6.43 3.07 0.26
N LEU A 64 -7.61 3.46 0.73
CA LEU A 64 -8.81 3.33 -0.07
C LEU A 64 -8.71 4.18 -1.34
N ALA A 65 -8.19 5.40 -1.23
CA ALA A 65 -8.00 6.26 -2.38
C ALA A 65 -7.05 5.63 -3.40
N ILE A 66 -6.00 4.99 -2.91
CA ILE A 66 -5.06 4.31 -3.78
C ILE A 66 -5.75 3.13 -4.48
N ALA A 67 -6.53 2.36 -3.74
CA ALA A 67 -7.23 1.22 -4.32
C ALA A 67 -8.20 1.69 -5.40
N GLN A 68 -8.91 2.77 -5.15
CA GLN A 68 -9.85 3.31 -6.12
C GLN A 68 -9.12 3.81 -7.37
N ALA A 69 -7.98 4.45 -7.18
CA ALA A 69 -7.20 4.94 -8.31
C ALA A 69 -6.66 3.78 -9.15
N LEU A 70 -6.37 2.67 -8.51
CA LEU A 70 -5.89 1.49 -9.22
C LEU A 70 -7.03 0.58 -9.70
N ARG A 71 -8.26 0.92 -9.33
CA ARG A 71 -9.45 0.16 -9.73
C ARG A 71 -9.43 -1.26 -9.20
N VAL A 72 -9.00 -1.41 -7.96
CA VAL A 72 -8.99 -2.71 -7.29
C VAL A 72 -9.69 -2.57 -5.96
N PRO A 73 -10.23 -3.67 -5.42
CA PRO A 73 -10.82 -3.60 -4.09
C PRO A 73 -9.73 -3.40 -3.06
N LEU A 74 -10.04 -2.69 -1.99
CA LEU A 74 -9.07 -2.43 -0.93
C LEU A 74 -8.48 -3.73 -0.40
N ALA A 75 -9.28 -4.76 -0.28
CA ALA A 75 -8.81 -6.04 0.22
C ALA A 75 -7.65 -6.60 -0.58
N SER A 76 -7.59 -6.32 -1.86
CA SER A 76 -6.52 -6.85 -2.69
C SER A 76 -5.18 -6.21 -2.38
N LEU A 77 -5.19 -5.06 -1.74
CA LEU A 77 -3.95 -4.41 -1.32
C LEU A 77 -3.53 -4.88 0.07
N LEU A 78 -4.48 -5.38 0.86
CA LEU A 78 -4.20 -5.77 2.23
C LEU A 78 -3.76 -7.23 2.36
N ALA A 79 -4.08 -8.05 1.38
CA ALA A 79 -3.73 -9.45 1.43
C ALA A 79 -3.66 -10.01 0.03
N ASP A 80 -3.04 -11.17 -0.11
CA ASP A 80 -2.95 -11.84 -1.37
C ASP A 80 -4.21 -12.62 -1.59
N GLY A 81 -5.25 -12.00 -1.45
CA GLY A 81 -6.49 -12.67 -1.41
C GLY A 81 -7.00 -13.18 -2.69
N ASP A 82 -6.30 -12.94 -3.64
CA ASP A 82 -6.63 -13.47 -4.84
C ASP A 82 -6.92 -14.87 -4.80
N SER A 83 -6.29 -15.46 -3.98
CA SER A 83 -6.49 -16.83 -3.92
C SER A 83 -7.88 -17.07 -3.76
N GLY A 84 -8.43 -16.34 -3.00
CA GLY A 84 -9.78 -16.58 -2.76
C GLY A 84 -10.40 -16.62 -4.02
N GLY A 85 -9.67 -16.14 -4.71
CA GLY A 85 -10.28 -16.15 -5.92
C GLY A 85 -10.92 -17.03 -5.69
#